data_41e130988d8a3adc0267390ce0cb020a
#
_entry.id   41e130988d8a3adc0267390ce0cb020a
#
_cell.length_a   1.000
_cell.length_b   1.000
_cell.length_c   1.000
_cell.angle_alpha   90.00
_cell.angle_beta   90.00
_cell.angle_gamma   90.00
#
_symmetry.space_group_name_H-M   'P 1'
#
loop_
_entity.id
_entity.type
_entity.pdbx_description
1 polymer ?
#
loop_
_entity_poly.entity_id
_entity_poly.type
_entity_poly.pdbx_seq_one_letter_code
_entity_poly.pdbx_strand_id
1 'polypeptide(L)'
;MTSTRARTATVTLDSSGGRRLFAQADELRAAGPAVRVRMPEDVPAWSVTRGDVAKRLLTHPDVSKDARKSWPSHTPGSIPWLYPWVDVVSMFTSDGDDHKRLRQLVSRAFTPGRVEAMRPVLQAIVTGLLDTLAHQDQTAPVDLRTHFSYRVPTRLICDLFGVPADQRPEMLRVIDSVLATDVTAERAEATKHDLYQAMQTLIDVKRANPGEDMTSLLLAAHEEDGDRLSHIELISTLILMIGAGSETAVALINAAVRELLSHPDELATVLADPRRWRDVIEEALRLHPPIMHLPLRYATKDIDLGEGVTIKEGDAILIGFGAHGRDPGVHDDPEAFRIDRDDKDHMAFGHGIHYCLGAPLAKLEAEVALPALFERFPQIALACKAEDLKPQRSFIGTDVTALPVVLHAAA
;
A
#
# COMPACT_ATOMS: atom_id res chain seq x y z
N MET A 1 -32.21 14.53 -36.14
CA MET A 1 -30.87 13.99 -35.83
C MET A 1 -30.88 13.51 -34.41
N THR A 2 -31.16 12.23 -34.21
CA THR A 2 -31.24 11.57 -32.91
C THR A 2 -29.82 11.22 -32.46
N SER A 3 -29.30 11.98 -31.48
CA SER A 3 -28.03 11.69 -30.82
C SER A 3 -28.19 10.41 -30.00
N THR A 4 -27.66 9.32 -30.54
CA THR A 4 -27.52 8.06 -29.81
C THR A 4 -26.42 8.26 -28.76
N ARG A 5 -26.81 8.64 -27.53
CA ARG A 5 -25.93 8.52 -26.36
C ARG A 5 -25.56 7.04 -26.22
N ALA A 6 -24.36 6.69 -26.65
CA ALA A 6 -23.76 5.43 -26.29
C ALA A 6 -23.76 5.37 -24.74
N ARG A 7 -24.61 4.52 -24.15
CA ARG A 7 -24.53 4.14 -22.74
C ARG A 7 -23.21 3.39 -22.61
N THR A 8 -22.17 4.09 -22.17
CA THR A 8 -20.90 3.46 -21.81
C THR A 8 -21.23 2.41 -20.75
N ALA A 9 -21.03 1.14 -21.08
CA ALA A 9 -21.29 0.05 -20.15
C ALA A 9 -20.42 0.28 -18.90
N THR A 10 -21.05 0.24 -17.72
CA THR A 10 -20.31 0.38 -16.47
C THR A 10 -19.46 -0.88 -16.27
N VAL A 11 -18.16 -0.72 -16.11
CA VAL A 11 -17.20 -1.83 -15.92
C VAL A 11 -17.17 -2.21 -14.45
N THR A 12 -17.32 -3.51 -14.12
CA THR A 12 -17.09 -3.99 -12.76
C THR A 12 -15.59 -4.20 -12.55
N LEU A 13 -15.06 -3.70 -11.43
CA LEU A 13 -13.67 -3.93 -11.06
C LEU A 13 -13.45 -5.39 -10.68
N ASP A 14 -12.39 -5.94 -11.23
CA ASP A 14 -12.00 -7.32 -11.01
C ASP A 14 -11.17 -7.43 -9.72
N SER A 15 -11.61 -8.24 -8.77
CA SER A 15 -10.91 -8.51 -7.51
C SER A 15 -10.08 -9.79 -7.55
N SER A 16 -9.87 -10.40 -8.71
CA SER A 16 -9.05 -11.62 -8.82
C SER A 16 -7.55 -11.38 -8.57
N GLY A 17 -7.10 -10.14 -8.71
CA GLY A 17 -5.70 -9.74 -8.48
C GLY A 17 -4.75 -10.03 -9.64
N GLY A 18 -3.45 -9.83 -9.38
CA GLY A 18 -2.37 -10.18 -10.30
C GLY A 18 -2.45 -9.49 -11.67
N ARG A 19 -2.08 -10.22 -12.72
CA ARG A 19 -2.03 -9.70 -14.11
C ARG A 19 -3.36 -9.12 -14.59
N ARG A 20 -4.49 -9.63 -14.08
CA ARG A 20 -5.81 -9.13 -14.49
C ARG A 20 -6.05 -7.68 -14.06
N LEU A 21 -5.50 -7.25 -12.92
CA LEU A 21 -5.57 -5.85 -12.49
C LEU A 21 -4.93 -4.91 -13.50
N PHE A 22 -3.73 -5.24 -13.96
CA PHE A 22 -3.00 -4.42 -14.92
C PHE A 22 -3.67 -4.43 -16.29
N ALA A 23 -4.10 -5.60 -16.77
CA ALA A 23 -4.85 -5.71 -18.03
C ALA A 23 -6.15 -4.87 -18.00
N GLN A 24 -6.89 -4.89 -16.88
CA GLN A 24 -8.09 -4.06 -16.73
C GLN A 24 -7.73 -2.57 -16.70
N ALA A 25 -6.62 -2.18 -16.08
CA ALA A 25 -6.15 -0.80 -16.10
C ALA A 25 -5.82 -0.31 -17.51
N ASP A 26 -5.25 -1.18 -18.37
CA ASP A 26 -4.98 -0.87 -19.78
C ASP A 26 -6.28 -0.69 -20.57
N GLU A 27 -7.27 -1.58 -20.35
CA GLU A 27 -8.60 -1.46 -20.93
C GLU A 27 -9.27 -0.12 -20.54
N LEU A 28 -9.20 0.25 -19.25
CA LEU A 28 -9.76 1.50 -18.74
C LEU A 28 -9.00 2.73 -19.27
N ARG A 29 -7.67 2.67 -19.37
CA ARG A 29 -6.84 3.76 -19.91
C ARG A 29 -7.16 4.02 -21.39
N ALA A 30 -7.34 2.97 -22.17
CA ALA A 30 -7.72 3.06 -23.58
C ALA A 30 -9.14 3.61 -23.78
N ALA A 31 -10.05 3.37 -22.82
CA ALA A 31 -11.44 3.78 -22.91
C ALA A 31 -11.66 5.29 -22.65
N GLY A 32 -10.71 5.99 -22.00
CA GLY A 32 -10.83 7.45 -21.81
C GLY A 32 -10.06 7.98 -20.59
N PRO A 33 -10.17 9.30 -20.31
CA PRO A 33 -9.48 9.95 -19.19
C PRO A 33 -10.01 9.50 -17.82
N ALA A 34 -11.28 9.12 -17.75
CA ALA A 34 -11.93 8.45 -16.63
C ALA A 34 -13.09 7.58 -17.13
N VAL A 35 -13.32 6.45 -16.49
CA VAL A 35 -14.34 5.46 -16.86
C VAL A 35 -15.21 5.14 -15.66
N ARG A 36 -16.54 5.07 -15.86
CA ARG A 36 -17.48 4.63 -14.81
C ARG A 36 -17.24 3.17 -14.48
N VAL A 37 -17.01 2.88 -13.20
CA VAL A 37 -16.81 1.52 -12.67
C VAL A 37 -17.74 1.22 -11.51
N ARG A 38 -17.87 -0.08 -11.22
CA ARG A 38 -18.51 -0.61 -10.00
C ARG A 38 -17.44 -1.32 -9.18
N MET A 39 -17.33 -0.92 -7.92
CA MET A 39 -16.55 -1.59 -6.90
C MET A 39 -17.42 -2.63 -6.16
N PRO A 40 -16.88 -3.44 -5.23
CA PRO A 40 -17.69 -4.35 -4.39
C PRO A 40 -18.90 -3.66 -3.78
N GLU A 41 -19.98 -4.42 -3.57
CA GLU A 41 -21.29 -3.92 -3.12
C GLU A 41 -21.90 -2.87 -4.05
N ASP A 42 -21.56 -2.94 -5.35
CA ASP A 42 -22.09 -2.09 -6.42
C ASP A 42 -21.80 -0.59 -6.24
N VAL A 43 -20.76 -0.24 -5.48
CA VAL A 43 -20.36 1.15 -5.23
C VAL A 43 -19.85 1.81 -6.50
N PRO A 44 -20.50 2.90 -6.99
CA PRO A 44 -20.09 3.55 -8.23
C PRO A 44 -18.89 4.49 -8.00
N ALA A 45 -17.96 4.52 -8.97
CA ALA A 45 -16.88 5.50 -9.00
C ALA A 45 -16.43 5.81 -10.43
N TRP A 46 -15.63 6.86 -10.59
CA TRP A 46 -14.84 7.11 -11.78
C TRP A 46 -13.42 6.53 -11.58
N SER A 47 -13.06 5.51 -12.36
CA SER A 47 -11.68 5.01 -12.38
C SER A 47 -10.82 5.87 -13.30
N VAL A 48 -9.67 6.31 -12.77
CA VAL A 48 -8.69 7.15 -13.47
C VAL A 48 -7.37 6.39 -13.52
N THR A 49 -7.00 5.95 -14.73
CA THR A 49 -5.81 5.12 -14.99
C THR A 49 -4.78 5.78 -15.90
N ARG A 50 -5.08 6.97 -16.48
CA ARG A 50 -4.10 7.81 -17.18
C ARG A 50 -3.30 8.61 -16.15
N GLY A 51 -1.98 8.48 -16.17
CA GLY A 51 -1.10 9.05 -15.16
C GLY A 51 -1.12 10.57 -15.08
N ASP A 52 -1.20 11.27 -16.20
CA ASP A 52 -1.32 12.73 -16.29
C ASP A 52 -2.63 13.23 -15.68
N VAL A 53 -3.75 12.55 -15.98
CA VAL A 53 -5.08 12.87 -15.40
C VAL A 53 -5.07 12.59 -13.90
N ALA A 54 -4.49 11.48 -13.46
CA ALA A 54 -4.37 11.13 -12.05
C ALA A 54 -3.56 12.18 -11.27
N LYS A 55 -2.37 12.58 -11.76
CA LYS A 55 -1.54 13.61 -11.14
C LYS A 55 -2.29 14.95 -11.04
N ARG A 56 -3.00 15.35 -12.11
CA ARG A 56 -3.83 16.57 -12.13
C ARG A 56 -4.94 16.51 -11.07
N LEU A 57 -5.67 15.38 -10.97
CA LEU A 57 -6.76 15.24 -9.98
C LEU A 57 -6.23 15.17 -8.54
N LEU A 58 -5.09 14.54 -8.31
CA LEU A 58 -4.47 14.44 -6.98
C LEU A 58 -4.04 15.80 -6.39
N THR A 59 -3.88 16.83 -7.23
CA THR A 59 -3.54 18.20 -6.84
C THR A 59 -4.63 19.20 -7.15
N HIS A 60 -5.80 18.72 -7.65
CA HIS A 60 -6.89 19.60 -8.04
C HIS A 60 -7.59 20.23 -6.81
N PRO A 61 -7.85 21.54 -6.77
CA PRO A 61 -8.45 22.20 -5.62
C PRO A 61 -9.90 21.74 -5.34
N ASP A 62 -10.61 21.28 -6.36
CA ASP A 62 -11.99 20.77 -6.26
C ASP A 62 -12.05 19.24 -6.14
N VAL A 63 -10.94 18.58 -5.72
CA VAL A 63 -10.90 17.15 -5.38
C VAL A 63 -10.57 16.99 -3.91
N SER A 64 -11.50 16.40 -3.17
CA SER A 64 -11.41 16.15 -1.74
C SER A 64 -11.07 14.68 -1.43
N LYS A 65 -10.49 14.42 -0.25
CA LYS A 65 -10.32 13.09 0.34
C LYS A 65 -11.32 12.85 1.49
N ASP A 66 -12.05 13.88 1.92
CA ASP A 66 -12.99 13.80 3.04
C ASP A 66 -14.41 13.45 2.57
N ALA A 67 -14.75 12.16 2.69
CA ALA A 67 -16.08 11.65 2.34
C ALA A 67 -17.21 12.32 3.12
N ARG A 68 -16.96 12.66 4.38
CA ARG A 68 -17.96 13.27 5.29
C ARG A 68 -18.45 14.62 4.77
N LYS A 69 -17.57 15.33 4.07
CA LYS A 69 -17.86 16.66 3.49
C LYS A 69 -18.26 16.60 2.02
N SER A 70 -17.80 15.58 1.29
CA SER A 70 -17.78 15.61 -0.17
C SER A 70 -18.45 14.45 -0.88
N TRP A 71 -19.01 13.49 -0.13
CA TRP A 71 -19.76 12.35 -0.69
C TRP A 71 -21.20 12.28 -0.17
N PRO A 72 -22.13 13.06 -0.74
CA PRO A 72 -23.50 13.22 -0.20
C PRO A 72 -24.31 11.92 -0.12
N SER A 73 -24.02 10.94 -0.99
CA SER A 73 -24.73 9.66 -1.01
C SER A 73 -24.20 8.62 -0.03
N HIS A 74 -23.10 8.93 0.69
CA HIS A 74 -22.48 8.02 1.65
C HIS A 74 -22.96 8.29 3.07
N THR A 75 -23.28 7.21 3.77
CA THR A 75 -23.49 7.22 5.22
C THR A 75 -22.32 6.48 5.87
N PRO A 76 -21.57 7.09 6.80
CA PRO A 76 -20.46 6.43 7.48
C PRO A 76 -20.84 5.07 8.06
N GLY A 77 -20.05 4.04 7.79
CA GLY A 77 -20.28 2.68 8.24
C GLY A 77 -21.28 1.88 7.41
N SER A 78 -21.96 2.46 6.42
CA SER A 78 -22.94 1.75 5.59
C SER A 78 -22.33 0.73 4.62
N ILE A 79 -21.03 0.86 4.33
CA ILE A 79 -20.27 -0.02 3.44
C ILE A 79 -19.05 -0.53 4.21
N PRO A 80 -19.16 -1.69 4.89
CA PRO A 80 -18.16 -2.12 5.89
C PRO A 80 -16.74 -2.26 5.36
N TRP A 81 -16.52 -2.75 4.12
CA TRP A 81 -15.19 -2.89 3.55
C TRP A 81 -14.50 -1.55 3.25
N LEU A 82 -15.27 -0.46 3.07
CA LEU A 82 -14.75 0.89 2.88
C LEU A 82 -14.30 1.57 4.19
N TYR A 83 -14.69 1.04 5.36
CA TYR A 83 -14.43 1.67 6.65
C TYR A 83 -12.97 2.12 6.83
N PRO A 84 -11.93 1.28 6.62
CA PRO A 84 -10.54 1.68 6.83
C PRO A 84 -10.04 2.70 5.78
N TRP A 85 -10.74 2.83 4.66
CA TRP A 85 -10.34 3.67 3.53
C TRP A 85 -11.04 5.03 3.48
N VAL A 86 -12.24 5.11 4.06
CA VAL A 86 -13.17 6.24 3.88
C VAL A 86 -13.67 6.79 5.20
N ASP A 87 -14.02 5.94 6.17
CA ASP A 87 -14.75 6.35 7.38
C ASP A 87 -13.83 6.64 8.58
N VAL A 88 -12.60 6.14 8.60
CA VAL A 88 -11.61 6.50 9.64
C VAL A 88 -11.29 7.99 9.59
N VAL A 89 -11.14 8.62 10.76
CA VAL A 89 -10.87 10.06 10.87
C VAL A 89 -9.38 10.30 11.08
N SER A 90 -8.63 10.37 10.00
CA SER A 90 -7.17 10.47 10.03
C SER A 90 -6.64 11.45 8.97
N MET A 91 -5.33 11.69 8.95
CA MET A 91 -4.70 12.49 7.89
C MET A 91 -4.95 11.91 6.48
N PHE A 92 -5.26 10.62 6.37
CA PHE A 92 -5.51 9.96 5.09
C PHE A 92 -6.89 10.31 4.51
N THR A 93 -7.89 10.57 5.37
CA THR A 93 -9.30 10.83 5.02
C THR A 93 -9.72 12.26 5.31
N SER A 94 -8.78 13.18 5.42
CA SER A 94 -9.02 14.59 5.72
C SER A 94 -8.33 15.49 4.71
N ASP A 95 -8.80 16.74 4.60
CA ASP A 95 -8.25 17.80 3.77
C ASP A 95 -7.97 19.07 4.58
N GLY A 96 -7.33 20.03 3.94
CA GLY A 96 -7.13 21.38 4.49
C GLY A 96 -6.37 21.39 5.81
N ASP A 97 -6.90 22.10 6.79
CA ASP A 97 -6.25 22.27 8.08
C ASP A 97 -6.32 21.03 8.97
N ASP A 98 -7.39 20.22 8.86
CA ASP A 98 -7.47 18.92 9.55
C ASP A 98 -6.37 17.98 9.07
N HIS A 99 -6.15 17.87 7.75
CA HIS A 99 -5.05 17.09 7.19
C HIS A 99 -3.69 17.60 7.69
N LYS A 100 -3.44 18.91 7.66
CA LYS A 100 -2.17 19.50 8.11
C LYS A 100 -1.92 19.19 9.57
N ARG A 101 -2.92 19.41 10.43
CA ARG A 101 -2.84 19.16 11.88
C ARG A 101 -2.51 17.70 12.19
N LEU A 102 -3.30 16.77 11.64
CA LEU A 102 -3.10 15.34 11.87
C LEU A 102 -1.77 14.83 11.28
N ARG A 103 -1.38 15.31 10.08
CA ARG A 103 -0.11 14.94 9.48
C ARG A 103 1.08 15.43 10.29
N GLN A 104 1.02 16.64 10.86
CA GLN A 104 2.10 17.16 11.71
C GLN A 104 2.37 16.32 12.96
N LEU A 105 1.32 15.74 13.57
CA LEU A 105 1.47 14.90 14.75
C LEU A 105 2.34 13.67 14.49
N VAL A 106 2.13 13.01 13.34
CA VAL A 106 2.84 11.76 13.00
C VAL A 106 4.14 12.01 12.23
N SER A 107 4.24 13.08 11.43
CA SER A 107 5.41 13.32 10.56
C SER A 107 6.72 13.51 11.31
N ARG A 108 6.66 13.93 12.58
CA ARG A 108 7.84 14.08 13.44
C ARG A 108 8.60 12.76 13.64
N ALA A 109 7.91 11.61 13.58
CA ALA A 109 8.52 10.29 13.70
C ALA A 109 9.16 9.80 12.41
N PHE A 110 8.77 10.37 11.26
CA PHE A 110 9.19 9.92 9.93
C PHE A 110 10.16 10.91 9.25
N THR A 111 10.84 11.74 10.02
CA THR A 111 11.92 12.58 9.48
C THR A 111 13.08 11.69 8.99
N PRO A 112 13.83 12.11 7.94
CA PRO A 112 14.92 11.30 7.40
C PRO A 112 15.92 10.82 8.45
N GLY A 113 16.29 11.66 9.41
CA GLY A 113 17.20 11.29 10.48
C GLY A 113 16.64 10.24 11.45
N ARG A 114 15.33 10.30 11.76
CA ARG A 114 14.67 9.30 12.63
C ARG A 114 14.47 7.98 11.90
N VAL A 115 14.13 8.02 10.62
CA VAL A 115 14.04 6.80 9.79
C VAL A 115 15.41 6.13 9.69
N GLU A 116 16.49 6.89 9.43
CA GLU A 116 17.84 6.31 9.38
C GLU A 116 18.27 5.73 10.74
N ALA A 117 17.86 6.32 11.85
CA ALA A 117 18.12 5.78 13.19
C ALA A 117 17.46 4.41 13.45
N MET A 118 16.47 3.99 12.65
CA MET A 118 15.86 2.66 12.73
C MET A 118 16.71 1.57 12.04
N ARG A 119 17.70 1.94 11.23
CA ARG A 119 18.55 0.99 10.47
C ARG A 119 19.17 -0.11 11.33
N PRO A 120 19.77 0.15 12.52
CA PRO A 120 20.36 -0.91 13.35
C PRO A 120 19.30 -1.91 13.85
N VAL A 121 18.13 -1.46 14.23
CA VAL A 121 17.01 -2.31 14.68
C VAL A 121 16.54 -3.17 13.50
N LEU A 122 16.37 -2.58 12.34
CA LEU A 122 15.98 -3.29 11.12
C LEU A 122 17.02 -4.34 10.70
N GLN A 123 18.32 -3.99 10.75
CA GLN A 123 19.41 -4.95 10.50
C GLN A 123 19.36 -6.14 11.46
N ALA A 124 19.11 -5.91 12.75
CA ALA A 124 18.96 -6.98 13.74
C ALA A 124 17.76 -7.88 13.44
N ILE A 125 16.60 -7.29 13.05
CA ILE A 125 15.41 -8.03 12.63
C ILE A 125 15.75 -8.90 11.41
N VAL A 126 16.33 -8.32 10.36
CA VAL A 126 16.68 -9.03 9.11
C VAL A 126 17.66 -10.16 9.38
N THR A 127 18.75 -9.90 10.11
CA THR A 127 19.75 -10.92 10.47
C THR A 127 19.11 -12.10 11.20
N GLY A 128 18.28 -11.84 12.24
CA GLY A 128 17.62 -12.90 13.00
C GLY A 128 16.64 -13.73 12.16
N LEU A 129 15.98 -13.11 11.16
CA LEU A 129 15.11 -13.83 10.22
C LEU A 129 15.92 -14.71 9.26
N LEU A 130 17.02 -14.18 8.72
CA LEU A 130 17.91 -14.93 7.82
C LEU A 130 18.59 -16.11 8.56
N ASP A 131 18.98 -15.92 9.81
CA ASP A 131 19.50 -17.02 10.65
C ASP A 131 18.44 -18.10 10.88
N THR A 132 17.19 -17.71 11.12
CA THR A 132 16.07 -18.66 11.23
C THR A 132 15.88 -19.46 9.95
N LEU A 133 15.92 -18.80 8.78
CA LEU A 133 15.84 -19.46 7.47
C LEU A 133 17.01 -20.40 7.22
N ALA A 134 18.23 -20.02 7.62
CA ALA A 134 19.43 -20.83 7.44
C ALA A 134 19.41 -22.17 8.22
N HIS A 135 18.55 -22.28 9.24
CA HIS A 135 18.35 -23.53 9.99
C HIS A 135 17.27 -24.44 9.38
N GLN A 136 16.58 -24.03 8.33
CA GLN A 136 15.62 -24.88 7.61
C GLN A 136 16.32 -25.75 6.57
N ASP A 137 15.59 -26.71 6.00
CA ASP A 137 16.06 -27.46 4.84
C ASP A 137 16.16 -26.51 3.64
N GLN A 138 17.37 -26.18 3.23
CA GLN A 138 17.67 -25.21 2.21
C GLN A 138 17.38 -25.71 0.78
N THR A 139 17.17 -27.01 0.61
CA THR A 139 16.87 -27.68 -0.66
C THR A 139 15.36 -27.86 -0.89
N ALA A 140 14.57 -27.74 0.18
CA ALA A 140 13.11 -27.77 0.12
C ALA A 140 12.52 -26.38 -0.13
N PRO A 141 11.36 -26.28 -0.83
CA PRO A 141 10.66 -25.01 -0.97
C PRO A 141 10.23 -24.44 0.39
N VAL A 142 10.52 -23.15 0.58
CA VAL A 142 10.06 -22.36 1.74
C VAL A 142 9.29 -21.16 1.26
N ASP A 143 8.21 -20.78 1.95
CA ASP A 143 7.49 -19.55 1.64
C ASP A 143 8.23 -18.33 2.21
N LEU A 144 8.98 -17.63 1.34
CA LEU A 144 9.73 -16.44 1.71
C LEU A 144 8.83 -15.31 2.22
N ARG A 145 7.60 -15.20 1.68
CA ARG A 145 6.64 -14.18 2.15
C ARG A 145 6.37 -14.38 3.65
N THR A 146 5.94 -15.55 4.06
CA THR A 146 5.60 -15.83 5.47
C THR A 146 6.80 -15.78 6.40
N HIS A 147 7.96 -16.26 5.95
CA HIS A 147 9.12 -16.42 6.82
C HIS A 147 10.08 -15.22 6.85
N PHE A 148 9.99 -14.34 5.85
CA PHE A 148 10.90 -13.19 5.73
C PHE A 148 10.17 -11.89 5.39
N SER A 149 9.64 -11.76 4.17
CA SER A 149 9.14 -10.48 3.65
C SER A 149 8.02 -9.88 4.51
N TYR A 150 7.13 -10.70 5.05
CA TYR A 150 6.07 -10.30 5.97
C TYR A 150 6.62 -9.88 7.34
N ARG A 151 7.63 -10.62 7.82
CA ARG A 151 8.13 -10.41 9.18
C ARG A 151 9.03 -9.20 9.33
N VAL A 152 9.67 -8.72 8.26
CA VAL A 152 10.53 -7.53 8.29
C VAL A 152 9.72 -6.28 8.66
N PRO A 153 8.75 -5.81 7.86
CA PRO A 153 7.99 -4.61 8.18
C PRO A 153 7.05 -4.78 9.38
N THR A 154 6.43 -5.97 9.54
CA THR A 154 5.48 -6.17 10.64
C THR A 154 6.14 -6.16 12.01
N ARG A 155 7.37 -6.67 12.16
CA ARG A 155 8.12 -6.53 13.41
C ARG A 155 8.51 -5.09 13.67
N LEU A 156 9.03 -4.40 12.65
CA LEU A 156 9.46 -3.01 12.80
C LEU A 156 8.29 -2.09 13.16
N ILE A 157 7.13 -2.23 12.49
CA ILE A 157 5.95 -1.41 12.79
C ILE A 157 5.38 -1.71 14.19
N CYS A 158 5.36 -2.97 14.60
CA CYS A 158 4.95 -3.34 15.96
C CYS A 158 5.88 -2.75 17.01
N ASP A 159 7.20 -2.76 16.77
CA ASP A 159 8.17 -2.13 17.69
C ASP A 159 7.99 -0.62 17.73
N LEU A 160 7.84 0.03 16.57
CA LEU A 160 7.65 1.48 16.46
C LEU A 160 6.39 1.98 17.20
N PHE A 161 5.29 1.19 17.13
CA PHE A 161 4.04 1.51 17.82
C PHE A 161 3.93 0.88 19.22
N GLY A 162 4.96 0.18 19.66
CA GLY A 162 5.03 -0.41 21.00
C GLY A 162 3.98 -1.49 21.25
N VAL A 163 3.61 -2.27 20.21
CA VAL A 163 2.65 -3.37 20.35
C VAL A 163 3.26 -4.49 21.18
N PRO A 164 2.67 -4.86 22.33
CA PRO A 164 3.16 -5.95 23.17
C PRO A 164 3.25 -7.27 22.42
N ALA A 165 4.26 -8.08 22.74
CA ALA A 165 4.56 -9.30 21.99
C ALA A 165 3.39 -10.29 21.93
N ASP A 166 2.62 -10.41 23.00
CA ASP A 166 1.43 -11.26 23.09
C ASP A 166 0.24 -10.76 22.28
N GLN A 167 0.18 -9.46 21.97
CA GLN A 167 -0.89 -8.84 21.18
C GLN A 167 -0.58 -8.79 19.66
N ARG A 168 0.71 -8.97 19.27
CA ARG A 168 1.13 -8.88 17.87
C ARG A 168 0.38 -9.82 16.92
N PRO A 169 0.18 -11.11 17.25
CA PRO A 169 -0.52 -12.03 16.34
C PRO A 169 -1.94 -11.58 16.02
N GLU A 170 -2.68 -11.10 17.02
CA GLU A 170 -4.04 -10.63 16.82
C GLU A 170 -4.07 -9.30 16.07
N MET A 171 -3.21 -8.35 16.43
CA MET A 171 -3.07 -7.07 15.74
C MET A 171 -2.81 -7.27 14.25
N LEU A 172 -1.85 -8.13 13.88
CA LEU A 172 -1.49 -8.38 12.50
C LEU A 172 -2.61 -9.12 11.75
N ARG A 173 -3.26 -10.11 12.39
CA ARG A 173 -4.43 -10.79 11.80
C ARG A 173 -5.53 -9.82 11.37
N VAL A 174 -5.81 -8.83 12.21
CA VAL A 174 -6.85 -7.84 11.94
C VAL A 174 -6.42 -6.88 10.83
N ILE A 175 -5.17 -6.41 10.88
CA ILE A 175 -4.61 -5.50 9.86
C ILE A 175 -4.57 -6.17 8.49
N ASP A 176 -4.14 -7.42 8.39
CA ASP A 176 -4.03 -8.15 7.11
C ASP A 176 -5.39 -8.28 6.39
N SER A 177 -6.48 -8.28 7.16
CA SER A 177 -7.83 -8.36 6.58
C SER A 177 -8.28 -7.08 5.85
N VAL A 178 -7.60 -5.95 6.03
CA VAL A 178 -7.98 -4.64 5.46
C VAL A 178 -7.85 -4.62 3.93
N LEU A 179 -6.82 -5.28 3.37
CA LEU A 179 -6.59 -5.30 1.92
C LEU A 179 -7.50 -6.27 1.16
N ALA A 180 -8.19 -7.17 1.86
CA ALA A 180 -9.08 -8.12 1.24
C ALA A 180 -10.38 -7.42 0.79
N THR A 181 -10.66 -7.44 -0.52
CA THR A 181 -11.86 -6.83 -1.11
C THR A 181 -12.88 -7.84 -1.63
N ASP A 182 -12.56 -9.13 -1.55
CA ASP A 182 -13.44 -10.26 -1.89
C ASP A 182 -13.90 -10.94 -0.59
N VAL A 183 -14.68 -10.20 0.22
CA VAL A 183 -15.17 -10.65 1.53
C VAL A 183 -16.68 -10.40 1.64
N THR A 184 -17.37 -11.18 2.50
CA THR A 184 -18.80 -10.93 2.78
C THR A 184 -18.98 -9.69 3.65
N ALA A 185 -20.18 -9.09 3.61
CA ALA A 185 -20.52 -7.93 4.43
C ALA A 185 -20.36 -8.24 5.94
N GLU A 186 -20.73 -9.45 6.40
CA GLU A 186 -20.57 -9.87 7.80
C GLU A 186 -19.09 -9.91 8.18
N ARG A 187 -18.22 -10.40 7.29
CA ARG A 187 -16.77 -10.45 7.54
C ARG A 187 -16.18 -9.05 7.58
N ALA A 188 -16.60 -8.17 6.69
CA ALA A 188 -16.14 -6.77 6.67
C ALA A 188 -16.57 -6.02 7.95
N GLU A 189 -17.81 -6.24 8.43
CA GLU A 189 -18.28 -5.64 9.69
C GLU A 189 -17.51 -6.18 10.90
N ALA A 190 -17.22 -7.49 10.94
CA ALA A 190 -16.37 -8.08 11.97
C ALA A 190 -14.96 -7.46 11.96
N THR A 191 -14.36 -7.29 10.77
CA THR A 191 -13.05 -6.63 10.63
C THR A 191 -13.06 -5.20 11.18
N LYS A 192 -14.10 -4.41 10.88
CA LYS A 192 -14.25 -3.05 11.41
C LYS A 192 -14.29 -3.04 12.94
N HIS A 193 -15.06 -3.94 13.54
CA HIS A 193 -15.13 -4.09 15.00
C HIS A 193 -13.78 -4.50 15.59
N ASP A 194 -13.14 -5.52 15.03
CA ASP A 194 -11.86 -6.05 15.50
C ASP A 194 -10.75 -4.98 15.42
N LEU A 195 -10.70 -4.17 14.34
CA LEU A 195 -9.77 -3.05 14.20
C LEU A 195 -9.91 -2.06 15.36
N TYR A 196 -11.13 -1.65 15.66
CA TYR A 196 -11.38 -0.72 16.77
C TYR A 196 -10.94 -1.31 18.10
N GLN A 197 -11.29 -2.56 18.39
CA GLN A 197 -10.96 -3.25 19.64
C GLN A 197 -9.45 -3.44 19.82
N ALA A 198 -8.75 -3.82 18.74
CA ALA A 198 -7.30 -4.00 18.79
C ALA A 198 -6.58 -2.67 19.12
N MET A 199 -6.99 -1.55 18.50
CA MET A 199 -6.42 -0.24 18.79
C MET A 199 -6.77 0.24 20.20
N GLN A 200 -8.01 0.04 20.65
CA GLN A 200 -8.43 0.38 22.01
C GLN A 200 -7.60 -0.38 23.06
N THR A 201 -7.39 -1.67 22.84
CA THR A 201 -6.58 -2.51 23.73
C THR A 201 -5.13 -1.99 23.80
N LEU A 202 -4.54 -1.63 22.64
CA LEU A 202 -3.20 -1.05 22.59
C LEU A 202 -3.12 0.28 23.37
N ILE A 203 -4.11 1.16 23.18
CA ILE A 203 -4.21 2.44 23.91
C ILE A 203 -4.27 2.21 25.42
N ASP A 204 -5.10 1.27 25.90
CA ASP A 204 -5.28 0.98 27.32
C ASP A 204 -3.99 0.44 27.94
N VAL A 205 -3.26 -0.44 27.24
CA VAL A 205 -1.95 -0.94 27.68
C VAL A 205 -0.93 0.20 27.76
N LYS A 206 -0.90 1.08 26.74
CA LYS A 206 0.06 2.20 26.72
C LYS A 206 -0.28 3.29 27.72
N ARG A 207 -1.55 3.52 28.00
CA ARG A 207 -1.97 4.41 29.11
C ARG A 207 -1.49 3.89 30.47
N ALA A 208 -1.58 2.58 30.69
CA ALA A 208 -1.10 1.96 31.93
C ALA A 208 0.43 1.90 32.02
N ASN A 209 1.12 1.71 30.89
CA ASN A 209 2.57 1.54 30.80
C ASN A 209 3.14 2.35 29.62
N PRO A 210 3.29 3.69 29.76
CA PRO A 210 3.85 4.53 28.70
C PRO A 210 5.30 4.16 28.37
N GLY A 211 5.67 4.29 27.08
CA GLY A 211 7.03 4.08 26.59
C GLY A 211 7.50 5.20 25.66
N GLU A 212 8.61 4.98 24.97
CA GLU A 212 9.14 5.91 23.95
C GLU A 212 8.57 5.64 22.55
N ASP A 213 7.53 4.79 22.45
CA ASP A 213 6.89 4.39 21.20
C ASP A 213 5.86 5.42 20.70
N MET A 214 5.47 5.26 19.43
CA MET A 214 4.54 6.19 18.76
C MET A 214 3.16 6.22 19.41
N THR A 215 2.65 5.10 19.91
CA THR A 215 1.34 5.06 20.56
C THR A 215 1.35 5.90 21.84
N SER A 216 2.41 5.76 22.64
CA SER A 216 2.60 6.56 23.86
C SER A 216 2.73 8.05 23.54
N LEU A 217 3.45 8.42 22.49
CA LEU A 217 3.59 9.83 22.04
C LEU A 217 2.26 10.42 21.55
N LEU A 218 1.48 9.65 20.78
CA LEU A 218 0.17 10.09 20.30
C LEU A 218 -0.84 10.19 21.46
N LEU A 219 -0.77 9.27 22.41
CA LEU A 219 -1.61 9.29 23.61
C LEU A 219 -1.31 10.51 24.50
N ALA A 220 -0.03 10.84 24.72
CA ALA A 220 0.36 12.05 25.44
C ALA A 220 -0.16 13.32 24.72
N ALA A 221 -0.06 13.39 23.40
CA ALA A 221 -0.59 14.51 22.62
C ALA A 221 -2.13 14.63 22.70
N HIS A 222 -2.84 13.51 22.89
CA HIS A 222 -4.28 13.48 23.11
C HIS A 222 -4.65 13.97 24.53
N GLU A 223 -3.91 13.56 25.55
CA GLU A 223 -4.24 13.83 26.95
C GLU A 223 -3.81 15.24 27.41
N GLU A 224 -2.69 15.77 26.89
CA GLU A 224 -2.18 17.11 27.23
C GLU A 224 -2.99 18.24 26.62
N ASP A 225 -3.58 18.02 25.44
CA ASP A 225 -4.28 19.04 24.68
C ASP A 225 -5.35 18.37 23.79
N GLY A 226 -6.51 18.07 24.38
CA GLY A 226 -7.62 17.36 23.74
C GLY A 226 -8.10 17.97 22.42
N ASP A 227 -7.77 19.24 22.15
CA ASP A 227 -8.06 19.91 20.89
C ASP A 227 -7.12 19.48 19.74
N ARG A 228 -5.98 18.85 20.06
CA ARG A 228 -5.00 18.41 19.06
C ARG A 228 -5.28 17.05 18.45
N LEU A 229 -5.85 16.14 19.20
CA LEU A 229 -6.14 14.78 18.77
C LEU A 229 -7.32 14.22 19.56
N SER A 230 -8.48 14.08 18.96
CA SER A 230 -9.63 13.44 19.60
C SER A 230 -9.41 11.92 19.72
N HIS A 231 -10.20 11.24 20.56
CA HIS A 231 -10.11 9.79 20.75
C HIS A 231 -10.33 9.00 19.45
N ILE A 232 -11.30 9.42 18.66
CA ILE A 232 -11.56 8.77 17.37
C ILE A 232 -10.41 9.00 16.36
N GLU A 233 -9.79 10.17 16.38
CA GLU A 233 -8.62 10.46 15.54
C GLU A 233 -7.39 9.67 16.02
N LEU A 234 -7.21 9.46 17.32
CA LEU A 234 -6.15 8.62 17.86
C LEU A 234 -6.28 7.17 17.37
N ILE A 235 -7.46 6.55 17.56
CA ILE A 235 -7.75 5.19 17.07
C ILE A 235 -7.54 5.11 15.55
N SER A 236 -8.11 6.05 14.81
CA SER A 236 -8.02 6.09 13.34
C SER A 236 -6.59 6.28 12.85
N THR A 237 -5.78 7.07 13.57
CA THR A 237 -4.36 7.25 13.24
C THR A 237 -3.57 5.96 13.48
N LEU A 238 -3.84 5.23 14.56
CA LEU A 238 -3.22 3.94 14.82
C LEU A 238 -3.59 2.90 13.73
N ILE A 239 -4.89 2.79 13.38
CA ILE A 239 -5.35 1.93 12.27
C ILE A 239 -4.60 2.26 10.99
N LEU A 240 -4.55 3.55 10.62
CA LEU A 240 -3.86 4.00 9.42
C LEU A 240 -2.37 3.63 9.43
N MET A 241 -1.66 3.98 10.50
CA MET A 241 -0.20 3.90 10.52
C MET A 241 0.30 2.46 10.61
N ILE A 242 -0.34 1.62 11.45
CA ILE A 242 0.03 0.21 11.58
C ILE A 242 -0.36 -0.55 10.31
N GLY A 243 -1.57 -0.29 9.76
CA GLY A 243 -2.05 -0.94 8.55
C GLY A 243 -1.24 -0.58 7.31
N ALA A 244 -1.03 0.70 7.07
CA ALA A 244 -0.29 1.16 5.88
C ALA A 244 1.20 0.78 5.91
N GLY A 245 1.80 0.67 7.10
CA GLY A 245 3.22 0.33 7.27
C GLY A 245 3.53 -1.16 7.19
N SER A 246 2.53 -2.04 7.10
CA SER A 246 2.72 -3.50 7.08
C SER A 246 2.76 -4.04 5.65
N GLU A 247 1.63 -4.41 5.10
CA GLU A 247 1.48 -5.16 3.84
C GLU A 247 2.08 -4.47 2.60
N THR A 248 2.14 -3.14 2.56
CA THR A 248 2.71 -2.43 1.41
C THR A 248 4.23 -2.64 1.27
N ALA A 249 4.96 -2.66 2.37
CA ALA A 249 6.39 -2.95 2.36
C ALA A 249 6.67 -4.44 2.08
N VAL A 250 5.79 -5.34 2.55
CA VAL A 250 5.81 -6.78 2.17
C VAL A 250 5.74 -6.94 0.66
N ALA A 251 4.75 -6.29 0.04
CA ALA A 251 4.56 -6.36 -1.41
C ALA A 251 5.76 -5.82 -2.19
N LEU A 252 6.40 -4.75 -1.73
CA LEU A 252 7.62 -4.21 -2.34
C LEU A 252 8.76 -5.24 -2.29
N ILE A 253 9.02 -5.83 -1.11
CA ILE A 253 10.10 -6.84 -0.95
C ILE A 253 9.81 -8.06 -1.83
N ASN A 254 8.58 -8.58 -1.81
CA ASN A 254 8.18 -9.72 -2.63
C ASN A 254 8.33 -9.44 -4.13
N ALA A 255 7.89 -8.25 -4.59
CA ALA A 255 8.02 -7.85 -5.98
C ALA A 255 9.49 -7.78 -6.42
N ALA A 256 10.36 -7.15 -5.63
CA ALA A 256 11.79 -7.03 -5.93
C ALA A 256 12.48 -8.39 -5.98
N VAL A 257 12.20 -9.28 -5.01
CA VAL A 257 12.77 -10.63 -5.01
C VAL A 257 12.28 -11.44 -6.21
N ARG A 258 10.97 -11.42 -6.50
CA ARG A 258 10.39 -12.13 -7.65
C ARG A 258 11.02 -11.67 -8.96
N GLU A 259 11.14 -10.36 -9.16
CA GLU A 259 11.69 -9.82 -10.40
C GLU A 259 13.19 -10.15 -10.55
N LEU A 260 13.99 -9.99 -9.50
CA LEU A 260 15.41 -10.35 -9.55
C LEU A 260 15.63 -11.85 -9.84
N LEU A 261 14.83 -12.73 -9.21
CA LEU A 261 14.92 -14.17 -9.47
C LEU A 261 14.39 -14.58 -10.85
N SER A 262 13.60 -13.73 -11.49
CA SER A 262 13.10 -13.92 -12.86
C SER A 262 14.03 -13.30 -13.92
N HIS A 263 14.95 -12.41 -13.52
CA HIS A 263 15.87 -11.67 -14.39
C HIS A 263 17.32 -11.80 -13.90
N PRO A 264 17.98 -12.96 -14.14
CA PRO A 264 19.31 -13.26 -13.60
C PRO A 264 20.39 -12.26 -14.05
N ASP A 265 20.26 -11.63 -15.22
CA ASP A 265 21.21 -10.62 -15.70
C ASP A 265 21.11 -9.34 -14.86
N GLU A 266 19.89 -8.92 -14.46
CA GLU A 266 19.67 -7.78 -13.56
C GLU A 266 20.17 -8.10 -12.14
N LEU A 267 19.96 -9.34 -11.68
CA LEU A 267 20.50 -9.80 -10.40
C LEU A 267 22.04 -9.77 -10.40
N ALA A 268 22.68 -10.30 -11.45
CA ALA A 268 24.14 -10.24 -11.59
C ALA A 268 24.66 -8.79 -11.58
N THR A 269 23.96 -7.89 -12.26
CA THR A 269 24.30 -6.47 -12.31
C THR A 269 24.25 -5.80 -10.93
N VAL A 270 23.22 -6.04 -10.14
CA VAL A 270 23.12 -5.43 -8.80
C VAL A 270 24.08 -6.05 -7.80
N LEU A 271 24.39 -7.36 -7.90
CA LEU A 271 25.38 -8.02 -7.07
C LEU A 271 26.80 -7.51 -7.38
N ALA A 272 27.09 -7.14 -8.63
CA ALA A 272 28.38 -6.55 -9.02
C ALA A 272 28.53 -5.07 -8.57
N ASP A 273 27.43 -4.33 -8.46
CA ASP A 273 27.43 -2.94 -7.95
C ASP A 273 26.30 -2.73 -6.93
N PRO A 274 26.59 -2.89 -5.62
CA PRO A 274 25.60 -2.76 -4.56
C PRO A 274 24.90 -1.39 -4.46
N ARG A 275 25.44 -0.33 -5.10
CA ARG A 275 24.77 0.98 -5.15
C ARG A 275 23.48 0.92 -5.94
N ARG A 276 23.31 -0.07 -6.81
CA ARG A 276 22.15 -0.27 -7.67
C ARG A 276 20.95 -0.91 -6.96
N TRP A 277 21.06 -1.30 -5.69
CA TRP A 277 19.89 -1.73 -4.92
C TRP A 277 18.77 -0.69 -4.91
N ARG A 278 19.11 0.60 -4.96
CA ARG A 278 18.10 1.67 -5.09
C ARG A 278 17.38 1.61 -6.43
N ASP A 279 18.10 1.31 -7.52
CA ASP A 279 17.50 1.15 -8.85
C ASP A 279 16.52 -0.02 -8.88
N VAL A 280 16.86 -1.13 -8.22
CA VAL A 280 15.95 -2.29 -8.04
C VAL A 280 14.66 -1.88 -7.33
N ILE A 281 14.77 -1.12 -6.23
CA ILE A 281 13.63 -0.70 -5.42
C ILE A 281 12.71 0.21 -6.25
N GLU A 282 13.26 1.22 -6.93
CA GLU A 282 12.45 2.14 -7.74
C GLU A 282 11.79 1.41 -8.93
N GLU A 283 12.49 0.48 -9.59
CA GLU A 283 11.95 -0.28 -10.71
C GLU A 283 10.88 -1.29 -10.25
N ALA A 284 11.07 -1.93 -9.09
CA ALA A 284 10.05 -2.78 -8.47
C ALA A 284 8.78 -1.98 -8.12
N LEU A 285 8.93 -0.77 -7.57
CA LEU A 285 7.82 0.15 -7.28
C LEU A 285 7.13 0.64 -8.55
N ARG A 286 7.87 0.87 -9.63
CA ARG A 286 7.31 1.26 -10.93
C ARG A 286 6.46 0.13 -11.52
N LEU A 287 7.04 -1.07 -11.62
CA LEU A 287 6.43 -2.20 -12.31
C LEU A 287 5.36 -2.90 -11.48
N HIS A 288 5.56 -3.00 -10.15
CA HIS A 288 4.69 -3.69 -9.22
C HIS A 288 4.43 -2.84 -7.96
N PRO A 289 3.79 -1.68 -8.12
CA PRO A 289 3.45 -0.86 -6.95
C PRO A 289 2.55 -1.66 -6.01
N PRO A 290 2.79 -1.62 -4.69
CA PRO A 290 1.98 -2.35 -3.71
C PRO A 290 0.49 -2.09 -3.78
N ILE A 291 0.11 -0.89 -4.19
CA ILE A 291 -1.28 -0.45 -4.33
C ILE A 291 -1.59 -0.15 -5.80
N MET A 292 -2.52 -0.92 -6.36
CA MET A 292 -3.04 -0.66 -7.71
C MET A 292 -4.05 0.48 -7.71
N HIS A 293 -5.09 0.37 -6.88
CA HIS A 293 -6.12 1.39 -6.72
C HIS A 293 -6.26 1.77 -5.26
N LEU A 294 -6.44 3.05 -4.96
CA LEU A 294 -6.66 3.51 -3.60
C LEU A 294 -8.01 4.21 -3.47
N PRO A 295 -8.99 3.65 -2.72
CA PRO A 295 -10.27 4.31 -2.45
C PRO A 295 -10.10 5.51 -1.53
N LEU A 296 -10.89 6.48 -1.61
CA LEU A 296 -11.59 7.19 -2.67
C LEU A 296 -11.20 8.66 -2.61
N ARG A 297 -11.51 9.40 -3.68
CA ARG A 297 -11.55 10.86 -3.67
C ARG A 297 -12.93 11.30 -4.16
N TYR A 298 -13.25 12.58 -4.03
CA TYR A 298 -14.58 13.11 -4.31
C TYR A 298 -14.46 14.44 -5.02
N ALA A 299 -15.27 14.64 -6.05
CA ALA A 299 -15.39 15.93 -6.71
C ALA A 299 -16.25 16.87 -5.85
N THR A 300 -15.73 18.04 -5.50
CA THR A 300 -16.49 19.08 -4.77
C THR A 300 -17.18 20.06 -5.68
N LYS A 301 -16.92 19.98 -6.99
CA LYS A 301 -17.58 20.66 -8.10
C LYS A 301 -17.47 19.80 -9.36
N ASP A 302 -18.20 20.18 -10.41
CA ASP A 302 -18.04 19.55 -11.73
C ASP A 302 -16.62 19.76 -12.26
N ILE A 303 -15.97 18.64 -12.68
CA ILE A 303 -14.60 18.64 -13.22
C ILE A 303 -14.65 18.13 -14.66
N ASP A 304 -14.34 18.98 -15.61
CA ASP A 304 -14.18 18.58 -17.01
C ASP A 304 -12.79 18.00 -17.25
N LEU A 305 -12.74 16.75 -17.72
CA LEU A 305 -11.51 16.06 -18.05
C LEU A 305 -11.15 16.16 -19.54
N GLY A 306 -12.02 16.76 -20.34
CA GLY A 306 -11.93 16.69 -21.81
C GLY A 306 -12.53 15.38 -22.36
N GLU A 307 -12.41 15.17 -23.66
CA GLU A 307 -12.93 13.99 -24.36
C GLU A 307 -14.42 13.69 -24.07
N GLY A 308 -15.21 14.71 -23.67
CA GLY A 308 -16.62 14.56 -23.33
C GLY A 308 -16.89 13.94 -21.95
N VAL A 309 -15.88 13.82 -21.09
CA VAL A 309 -15.97 13.25 -19.75
C VAL A 309 -16.01 14.38 -18.70
N THR A 310 -17.07 14.41 -17.92
CA THR A 310 -17.22 15.33 -16.77
C THR A 310 -17.53 14.51 -15.52
N ILE A 311 -16.68 14.60 -14.51
CA ILE A 311 -16.94 14.10 -13.15
C ILE A 311 -17.85 15.13 -12.47
N LYS A 312 -18.98 14.69 -11.97
CA LYS A 312 -19.96 15.58 -11.32
C LYS A 312 -19.62 15.80 -9.85
N GLU A 313 -20.05 16.95 -9.32
CA GLU A 313 -20.03 17.21 -7.89
C GLU A 313 -20.66 16.05 -7.11
N GLY A 314 -19.98 15.59 -6.06
CA GLY A 314 -20.38 14.45 -5.25
C GLY A 314 -20.01 13.06 -5.81
N ASP A 315 -19.48 12.99 -7.04
CA ASP A 315 -19.02 11.71 -7.61
C ASP A 315 -17.74 11.23 -6.90
N ALA A 316 -17.67 9.90 -6.64
CA ALA A 316 -16.48 9.25 -6.16
C ALA A 316 -15.46 8.99 -7.28
N ILE A 317 -14.18 9.16 -6.98
CA ILE A 317 -13.04 9.00 -7.89
C ILE A 317 -12.10 7.95 -7.32
N LEU A 318 -11.79 6.94 -8.12
CA LEU A 318 -10.82 5.89 -7.81
C LEU A 318 -9.56 6.09 -8.67
N ILE A 319 -8.44 6.39 -8.01
CA ILE A 319 -7.16 6.59 -8.71
C ILE A 319 -6.42 5.26 -8.85
N GLY A 320 -6.03 4.92 -10.08
CA GLY A 320 -5.20 3.78 -10.42
C GLY A 320 -3.71 4.12 -10.34
N PHE A 321 -3.15 4.10 -9.13
CA PHE A 321 -1.74 4.45 -8.89
C PHE A 321 -0.78 3.52 -9.64
N GLY A 322 -1.11 2.21 -9.68
CA GLY A 322 -0.30 1.20 -10.34
C GLY A 322 -0.30 1.28 -11.87
N ALA A 323 -1.29 1.95 -12.45
CA ALA A 323 -1.40 2.06 -13.90
C ALA A 323 -0.32 2.97 -14.52
N HIS A 324 0.16 3.98 -13.76
CA HIS A 324 1.11 4.99 -14.27
C HIS A 324 2.46 4.38 -14.66
N GLY A 325 3.05 3.55 -13.80
CA GLY A 325 4.36 2.94 -14.04
C GLY A 325 4.38 1.97 -15.22
N ARG A 326 3.21 1.55 -15.71
CA ARG A 326 3.03 0.67 -16.88
C ARG A 326 2.39 1.38 -18.07
N ASP A 327 2.32 2.69 -18.04
CA ASP A 327 1.74 3.48 -19.13
C ASP A 327 2.73 3.63 -20.29
N PRO A 328 2.43 3.08 -21.50
CA PRO A 328 3.31 3.23 -22.67
C PRO A 328 3.39 4.68 -23.17
N GLY A 329 2.52 5.56 -22.71
CA GLY A 329 2.63 7.01 -22.94
C GLY A 329 3.66 7.70 -22.05
N VAL A 330 4.16 7.00 -21.01
CA VAL A 330 5.14 7.52 -20.05
C VAL A 330 6.47 6.78 -20.16
N HIS A 331 6.44 5.45 -20.30
CA HIS A 331 7.63 4.61 -20.30
C HIS A 331 7.78 3.79 -21.57
N ASP A 332 8.99 3.74 -22.11
CA ASP A 332 9.35 2.77 -23.14
C ASP A 332 9.44 1.37 -22.53
N ASP A 333 8.95 0.34 -23.26
CA ASP A 333 8.90 -1.03 -22.74
C ASP A 333 8.34 -1.10 -21.30
N PRO A 334 7.09 -0.63 -21.04
CA PRO A 334 6.58 -0.43 -19.70
C PRO A 334 6.44 -1.74 -18.90
N GLU A 335 6.36 -2.89 -19.56
CA GLU A 335 6.25 -4.22 -18.94
C GLU A 335 7.61 -4.85 -18.61
N ALA A 336 8.72 -4.31 -19.11
CA ALA A 336 10.05 -4.85 -18.86
C ALA A 336 10.58 -4.38 -17.50
N PHE A 337 11.14 -5.32 -16.72
CA PHE A 337 11.90 -5.01 -15.50
C PHE A 337 13.34 -4.68 -15.90
N ARG A 338 13.75 -3.44 -15.73
CA ARG A 338 15.06 -2.92 -16.12
C ARG A 338 15.59 -1.93 -15.09
N ILE A 339 16.62 -2.33 -14.35
CA ILE A 339 17.21 -1.47 -13.31
C ILE A 339 18.03 -0.31 -13.88
N ASP A 340 18.45 -0.40 -15.15
CA ASP A 340 19.18 0.65 -15.86
C ASP A 340 18.31 1.74 -16.49
N ARG A 341 16.99 1.65 -16.33
CA ARG A 341 16.03 2.64 -16.86
C ARG A 341 16.32 4.03 -16.29
N ASP A 342 16.49 5.02 -17.17
CA ASP A 342 16.76 6.42 -16.79
C ASP A 342 15.55 7.04 -16.08
N ASP A 343 14.34 6.82 -16.61
CA ASP A 343 13.09 7.29 -16.03
C ASP A 343 12.34 6.15 -15.34
N LYS A 344 12.29 6.20 -14.00
CA LYS A 344 11.55 5.32 -13.13
C LYS A 344 10.36 6.06 -12.46
N ASP A 345 9.80 7.09 -13.15
CA ASP A 345 8.66 7.83 -12.61
C ASP A 345 7.50 6.90 -12.27
N HIS A 346 7.05 6.93 -11.04
CA HIS A 346 5.97 6.09 -10.58
C HIS A 346 5.10 6.79 -9.51
N MET A 347 3.87 6.36 -9.36
CA MET A 347 2.96 6.85 -8.33
C MET A 347 2.73 5.85 -7.18
N ALA A 348 3.65 4.92 -6.93
CA ALA A 348 3.53 3.92 -5.85
C ALA A 348 3.40 4.57 -4.46
N PHE A 349 3.96 5.75 -4.27
CA PHE A 349 3.83 6.55 -3.05
C PHE A 349 2.80 7.68 -3.16
N GLY A 350 1.99 7.69 -4.20
CA GLY A 350 1.01 8.75 -4.45
C GLY A 350 1.62 10.03 -5.00
N HIS A 351 0.84 11.12 -4.97
CA HIS A 351 1.21 12.44 -5.47
C HIS A 351 0.48 13.54 -4.68
N GLY A 352 1.06 14.74 -4.57
CA GLY A 352 0.45 15.88 -3.89
C GLY A 352 0.51 15.81 -2.37
N ILE A 353 -0.43 16.47 -1.67
CA ILE A 353 -0.41 16.63 -0.21
C ILE A 353 -0.51 15.31 0.57
N HIS A 354 -1.09 14.27 -0.04
CA HIS A 354 -1.20 12.92 0.50
C HIS A 354 -0.05 11.98 0.09
N TYR A 355 1.07 12.52 -0.43
CA TYR A 355 2.25 11.71 -0.70
C TYR A 355 2.63 10.88 0.53
N CYS A 356 2.99 9.61 0.32
CA CYS A 356 3.23 8.64 1.39
C CYS A 356 4.25 9.14 2.41
N LEU A 357 3.82 9.20 3.67
CA LEU A 357 4.69 9.61 4.78
C LEU A 357 5.76 8.55 5.06
N GLY A 358 5.42 7.26 4.89
CA GLY A 358 6.29 6.12 5.12
C GLY A 358 7.26 5.81 3.98
N ALA A 359 7.26 6.59 2.87
CA ALA A 359 8.13 6.29 1.72
C ALA A 359 9.61 6.11 2.07
N PRO A 360 10.23 6.97 2.92
CA PRO A 360 11.61 6.76 3.34
C PRO A 360 11.81 5.46 4.14
N LEU A 361 10.84 5.08 4.99
CA LEU A 361 10.90 3.86 5.79
C LEU A 361 10.78 2.61 4.91
N ALA A 362 9.82 2.56 4.01
CA ALA A 362 9.63 1.44 3.08
C ALA A 362 10.87 1.21 2.19
N LYS A 363 11.50 2.30 1.73
CA LYS A 363 12.76 2.21 0.98
C LYS A 363 13.90 1.69 1.86
N LEU A 364 14.02 2.16 3.10
CA LEU A 364 15.01 1.68 4.06
C LEU A 364 14.84 0.17 4.35
N GLU A 365 13.60 -0.28 4.53
CA GLU A 365 13.31 -1.71 4.75
C GLU A 365 13.81 -2.57 3.58
N ALA A 366 13.52 -2.14 2.35
CA ALA A 366 13.99 -2.84 1.16
C ALA A 366 15.52 -2.73 0.97
N GLU A 367 16.13 -1.55 1.23
CA GLU A 367 17.58 -1.32 1.18
C GLU A 367 18.37 -2.20 2.16
N VAL A 368 17.77 -2.59 3.28
CA VAL A 368 18.40 -3.47 4.28
C VAL A 368 18.08 -4.93 3.99
N ALA A 369 16.83 -5.26 3.67
CA ALA A 369 16.37 -6.64 3.53
C ALA A 369 16.89 -7.32 2.25
N LEU A 370 16.84 -6.62 1.10
CA LEU A 370 17.19 -7.22 -0.18
C LEU A 370 18.67 -7.62 -0.27
N PRO A 371 19.65 -6.70 -0.04
CA PRO A 371 21.08 -7.09 -0.09
C PRO A 371 21.39 -8.23 0.86
N ALA A 372 20.91 -8.17 2.12
CA ALA A 372 21.18 -9.17 3.12
C ALA A 372 20.63 -10.55 2.75
N LEU A 373 19.45 -10.62 2.11
CA LEU A 373 18.86 -11.89 1.64
C LEU A 373 19.74 -12.54 0.57
N PHE A 374 20.13 -11.79 -0.47
CA PHE A 374 20.92 -12.31 -1.59
C PHE A 374 22.38 -12.58 -1.21
N GLU A 375 22.94 -11.86 -0.25
CA GLU A 375 24.27 -12.15 0.32
C GLU A 375 24.23 -13.46 1.13
N ARG A 376 23.17 -13.67 1.94
CA ARG A 376 23.02 -14.86 2.79
C ARG A 376 22.72 -16.12 1.98
N PHE A 377 21.91 -15.99 0.90
CA PHE A 377 21.47 -17.09 0.05
C PHE A 377 21.79 -16.81 -1.43
N PRO A 378 23.07 -16.87 -1.83
CA PRO A 378 23.46 -16.51 -3.20
C PRO A 378 22.95 -17.47 -4.28
N GLN A 379 22.44 -18.64 -3.89
CA GLN A 379 21.86 -19.64 -4.79
C GLN A 379 20.32 -19.73 -4.64
N ILE A 380 19.69 -18.72 -4.05
CA ILE A 380 18.25 -18.66 -3.94
C ILE A 380 17.59 -18.62 -5.32
N ALA A 381 16.52 -19.41 -5.48
CA ALA A 381 15.75 -19.45 -6.72
C ALA A 381 14.25 -19.58 -6.42
N LEU A 382 13.39 -19.17 -7.36
CA LEU A 382 11.96 -19.46 -7.27
C LEU A 382 11.73 -20.98 -7.33
N ALA A 383 10.88 -21.51 -6.46
CA ALA A 383 10.48 -22.92 -6.47
C ALA A 383 9.38 -23.24 -7.50
N CYS A 384 8.85 -22.21 -8.18
CA CYS A 384 7.87 -22.35 -9.26
C CYS A 384 8.10 -21.23 -10.28
N LYS A 385 7.45 -21.30 -11.42
CA LYS A 385 7.48 -20.16 -12.37
C LYS A 385 6.79 -18.93 -11.77
N ALA A 386 7.30 -17.74 -12.05
CA ALA A 386 6.71 -16.49 -11.56
C ALA A 386 5.23 -16.32 -12.00
N GLU A 387 4.84 -16.86 -13.14
CA GLU A 387 3.47 -16.84 -13.67
C GLU A 387 2.49 -17.75 -12.89
N ASP A 388 3.00 -18.72 -12.14
CA ASP A 388 2.21 -19.66 -11.32
C ASP A 388 1.96 -19.15 -9.90
N LEU A 389 2.59 -18.03 -9.51
CA LEU A 389 2.37 -17.40 -8.22
C LEU A 389 0.93 -16.92 -8.10
N LYS A 390 0.29 -17.26 -6.99
CA LYS A 390 -1.12 -16.90 -6.75
C LYS A 390 -1.22 -15.48 -6.22
N PRO A 391 -1.93 -14.57 -6.90
CA PRO A 391 -2.14 -13.23 -6.41
C PRO A 391 -3.06 -13.21 -5.19
N GLN A 392 -2.94 -12.18 -4.36
CA GLN A 392 -3.97 -11.81 -3.41
C GLN A 392 -5.23 -11.36 -4.16
N ARG A 393 -6.40 -11.80 -3.66
CA ARG A 393 -7.69 -11.44 -4.25
C ARG A 393 -8.10 -10.05 -3.77
N SER A 394 -7.73 -9.04 -4.55
CA SER A 394 -7.98 -7.64 -4.27
C SER A 394 -7.90 -6.81 -5.54
N PHE A 395 -8.73 -5.75 -5.67
CA PHE A 395 -8.51 -4.71 -6.68
C PHE A 395 -7.61 -3.58 -6.15
N ILE A 396 -7.28 -3.59 -4.84
CA ILE A 396 -6.45 -2.59 -4.16
C ILE A 396 -4.98 -3.01 -4.19
N GLY A 397 -4.66 -4.18 -3.62
CA GLY A 397 -3.30 -4.69 -3.47
C GLY A 397 -2.83 -5.51 -4.66
N THR A 398 -1.51 -5.58 -4.86
CA THR A 398 -0.89 -6.30 -6.00
C THR A 398 -0.03 -7.49 -5.59
N ASP A 399 0.07 -7.81 -4.28
CA ASP A 399 0.96 -8.85 -3.77
C ASP A 399 0.48 -10.27 -4.11
N VAL A 400 1.33 -11.24 -3.82
CA VAL A 400 1.07 -12.67 -3.93
C VAL A 400 0.69 -13.26 -2.56
N THR A 401 -0.02 -14.40 -2.57
CA THR A 401 -0.40 -15.08 -1.32
C THR A 401 0.76 -15.83 -0.67
N ALA A 402 1.75 -16.24 -1.47
CA ALA A 402 2.97 -16.91 -1.05
C ALA A 402 4.09 -16.67 -2.07
N LEU A 403 5.36 -16.70 -1.63
CA LEU A 403 6.54 -16.60 -2.49
C LEU A 403 7.45 -17.81 -2.23
N PRO A 404 7.15 -18.97 -2.83
CA PRO A 404 7.92 -20.17 -2.62
C PRO A 404 9.29 -20.09 -3.31
N VAL A 405 10.36 -20.28 -2.53
CA VAL A 405 11.74 -20.26 -2.98
C VAL A 405 12.48 -21.49 -2.47
N VAL A 406 13.58 -21.87 -3.14
CA VAL A 406 14.60 -22.78 -2.65
C VAL A 406 15.81 -21.93 -2.28
N LEU A 407 16.27 -22.02 -1.03
CA LEU A 407 17.34 -21.16 -0.51
C LEU A 407 18.73 -21.55 -1.07
N HIS A 408 18.91 -22.82 -1.33
CA HIS A 408 20.13 -23.39 -1.93
C HIS A 408 19.73 -24.25 -3.12
N ALA A 409 19.41 -23.61 -4.26
CA ALA A 409 19.08 -24.33 -5.48
C ALA A 409 20.30 -25.12 -5.98
N ALA A 410 20.07 -26.34 -6.46
CA ALA A 410 21.12 -27.10 -7.16
C ALA A 410 21.52 -26.33 -8.43
N ALA A 411 22.83 -26.30 -8.70
CA ALA A 411 23.41 -25.64 -9.87
C ALA A 411 22.95 -26.33 -11.17
#